data_565494818e2ab1ae6eee810f556df77c
#
_entry.id   565494818e2ab1ae6eee810f556df77c
#
_cell.length_a   1.000
_cell.length_b   1.000
_cell.length_c   1.000
_cell.angle_alpha   90.00
_cell.angle_beta   90.00
_cell.angle_gamma   90.00
#
_symmetry.space_group_name_H-M   'P 1'
#
loop_
_entity.id
_entity.type
_entity.pdbx_description
1 polymer ?
#
loop_
_entity_poly.entity_id
_entity_poly.type
_entity_poly.pdbx_seq_one_letter_code
_entity_poly.pdbx_strand_id
1 'polypeptide(L)'
;MSSKSVKCDLLVIGSGAAGMAAALKAASEGHSVIVAEKSKWLGGTTAISGGWAWVPGNKQGVAQGDTRQEIETYIRALAKDCYKAEMVDTFLDEVPEAIDWLERDTDVEFVYPEMAPDYQMDAPGAKPSGRAISGKVVDARTLGENRLRLRPYLDTYTVFGYMPEVGPDIAQFLHANQSWKSFAYVSKKLLKTWVETVLCRRSFDRTNGNSLMVRMVSSAAKLGIRMWTETPVTKILQSENGVVTGAVLGGVHAATVEARLGVVIAAGGYSSDASLRAEYWGHDPHGDNHFTPTVGHDGDNVRLAAPLGGHVDTDVHEPADWAPVTVFTGLRGQQRIFPHLRAFGLPGLIAVNRKGERFANESSSYHDFGMAMIQDNAGQDETFGYIIADSKAMNKYGIGYAKPRPIPQSYFKKTGFLHKADTVEELARKIGVDAAGLKKTLSEFNAGAAKGEDPKFNRGSNWFHHFKGDMEHQPNPNLEPLDKGPYYAAKIEMGDLGAYSGLAVDRHSQVLDDDNQPIPGLFAAGSAAVSIFGGGYPGYGANIGPALVFGYTIGRDAEILVSLRSESVTPTVLEEI
;
A
#
# COMPACT_ATOMS: atom_id res chain seq x y z
N MET A 1 -40.03 -6.94 9.98
CA MET A 1 -39.47 -8.18 9.43
C MET A 1 -38.48 -8.69 10.48
N SER A 2 -38.58 -9.93 10.94
CA SER A 2 -37.61 -10.52 11.87
C SER A 2 -36.24 -10.52 11.17
N SER A 3 -35.23 -9.80 11.72
CA SER A 3 -33.90 -9.84 11.19
C SER A 3 -33.35 -11.26 11.32
N LYS A 4 -32.82 -11.80 10.23
CA LYS A 4 -32.17 -13.11 10.23
C LYS A 4 -31.00 -13.08 11.23
N SER A 5 -31.01 -13.92 12.25
CA SER A 5 -29.86 -14.09 13.15
C SER A 5 -28.93 -15.18 12.61
N VAL A 6 -27.62 -14.91 12.65
CA VAL A 6 -26.56 -15.85 12.24
C VAL A 6 -25.49 -15.86 13.34
N LYS A 7 -24.91 -17.03 13.61
CA LYS A 7 -23.86 -17.19 14.62
C LYS A 7 -22.51 -17.54 13.96
N CYS A 8 -21.45 -17.01 14.55
CA CYS A 8 -20.07 -17.42 14.30
C CYS A 8 -19.24 -17.22 15.58
N ASP A 9 -18.01 -17.71 15.56
CA ASP A 9 -17.05 -17.41 16.62
C ASP A 9 -16.41 -16.05 16.40
N LEU A 10 -15.89 -15.78 15.22
CA LEU A 10 -15.24 -14.51 14.89
C LEU A 10 -15.88 -13.86 13.66
N LEU A 11 -16.24 -12.57 13.75
CA LEU A 11 -16.67 -11.77 12.63
C LEU A 11 -15.54 -10.84 12.19
N VAL A 12 -15.14 -10.93 10.93
CA VAL A 12 -14.07 -10.10 10.33
C VAL A 12 -14.67 -9.12 9.34
N ILE A 13 -14.41 -7.84 9.50
CA ILE A 13 -14.88 -6.75 8.63
C ILE A 13 -13.76 -6.38 7.67
N GLY A 14 -13.92 -6.74 6.40
CA GLY A 14 -12.95 -6.50 5.32
C GLY A 14 -12.14 -7.74 4.96
N SER A 15 -11.87 -7.86 3.66
CA SER A 15 -11.20 -9.02 3.03
C SER A 15 -9.78 -8.73 2.53
N GLY A 16 -9.14 -7.68 3.06
CA GLY A 16 -7.72 -7.37 2.82
C GLY A 16 -6.78 -8.31 3.57
N ALA A 17 -5.46 -8.05 3.50
CA ALA A 17 -4.44 -8.91 4.11
C ALA A 17 -4.68 -9.17 5.61
N ALA A 18 -4.97 -8.12 6.38
CA ALA A 18 -5.22 -8.24 7.83
C ALA A 18 -6.44 -9.11 8.14
N GLY A 19 -7.58 -8.79 7.52
CA GLY A 19 -8.82 -9.55 7.75
C GLY A 19 -8.70 -11.01 7.32
N MET A 20 -8.05 -11.28 6.19
CA MET A 20 -7.85 -12.65 5.74
C MET A 20 -6.85 -13.40 6.61
N ALA A 21 -5.79 -12.78 7.12
CA ALA A 21 -4.87 -13.43 8.06
C ALA A 21 -5.57 -13.80 9.37
N ALA A 22 -6.37 -12.89 9.94
CA ALA A 22 -7.17 -13.17 11.13
C ALA A 22 -8.18 -14.31 10.90
N ALA A 23 -8.89 -14.26 9.78
CA ALA A 23 -9.87 -15.28 9.43
C ALA A 23 -9.25 -16.65 9.23
N LEU A 24 -8.12 -16.72 8.51
CA LEU A 24 -7.41 -17.98 8.25
C LEU A 24 -6.89 -18.60 9.54
N LYS A 25 -6.27 -17.79 10.40
CA LYS A 25 -5.72 -18.28 11.65
C LYS A 25 -6.82 -18.76 12.61
N ALA A 26 -7.85 -17.97 12.81
CA ALA A 26 -8.97 -18.37 13.66
C ALA A 26 -9.66 -19.65 13.15
N ALA A 27 -9.86 -19.78 11.83
CA ALA A 27 -10.45 -20.98 11.26
C ALA A 27 -9.55 -22.22 11.39
N SER A 28 -8.21 -22.04 11.32
CA SER A 28 -7.27 -23.15 11.55
C SER A 28 -7.26 -23.66 13.00
N GLU A 29 -7.64 -22.81 13.96
CA GLU A 29 -7.86 -23.18 15.37
C GLU A 29 -9.26 -23.81 15.62
N GLY A 30 -10.04 -24.01 14.56
CA GLY A 30 -11.35 -24.65 14.63
C GLY A 30 -12.53 -23.71 14.86
N HIS A 31 -12.31 -22.40 14.82
CA HIS A 31 -13.37 -21.40 14.98
C HIS A 31 -14.18 -21.20 13.70
N SER A 32 -15.48 -20.98 13.87
CA SER A 32 -16.36 -20.59 12.76
C SER A 32 -16.20 -19.10 12.45
N VAL A 33 -15.83 -18.76 11.20
CA VAL A 33 -15.52 -17.38 10.80
C VAL A 33 -16.44 -16.89 9.69
N ILE A 34 -16.86 -15.63 9.80
CA ILE A 34 -17.50 -14.87 8.72
C ILE A 34 -16.60 -13.70 8.36
N VAL A 35 -16.27 -13.54 7.07
CA VAL A 35 -15.66 -12.34 6.52
C VAL A 35 -16.73 -11.54 5.79
N ALA A 36 -17.04 -10.33 6.28
CA ALA A 36 -17.98 -9.40 5.67
C ALA A 36 -17.23 -8.34 4.87
N GLU A 37 -17.41 -8.35 3.54
CA GLU A 37 -16.80 -7.41 2.59
C GLU A 37 -17.89 -6.52 1.96
N LYS A 38 -17.75 -5.19 2.09
CA LYS A 38 -18.76 -4.25 1.57
C LYS A 38 -18.81 -4.20 0.05
N SER A 39 -17.68 -4.42 -0.61
CA SER A 39 -17.63 -4.42 -2.07
C SER A 39 -18.03 -5.78 -2.66
N LYS A 40 -18.28 -5.80 -3.97
CA LYS A 40 -18.46 -7.06 -4.70
C LYS A 40 -17.18 -7.86 -4.91
N TRP A 41 -16.04 -7.30 -4.51
CA TRP A 41 -14.72 -7.85 -4.74
C TRP A 41 -13.99 -8.17 -3.44
N LEU A 42 -13.44 -9.36 -3.34
CA LEU A 42 -12.52 -9.76 -2.29
C LEU A 42 -11.11 -9.21 -2.51
N GLY A 43 -10.39 -8.93 -1.43
CA GLY A 43 -8.96 -8.62 -1.45
C GLY A 43 -8.59 -7.18 -1.13
N GLY A 44 -9.54 -6.26 -0.98
CA GLY A 44 -9.28 -4.88 -0.57
C GLY A 44 -8.21 -4.19 -1.41
N THR A 45 -7.48 -3.24 -0.81
CA THR A 45 -6.32 -2.56 -1.40
C THR A 45 -5.15 -3.52 -1.62
N THR A 46 -5.00 -4.57 -0.81
CA THR A 46 -3.96 -5.59 -0.97
C THR A 46 -3.96 -6.19 -2.38
N ALA A 47 -5.15 -6.50 -2.94
CA ALA A 47 -5.26 -7.10 -4.26
C ALA A 47 -4.76 -6.21 -5.41
N ILE A 48 -4.75 -4.89 -5.25
CA ILE A 48 -4.29 -3.93 -6.26
C ILE A 48 -2.86 -3.44 -6.02
N SER A 49 -2.24 -3.82 -4.91
CA SER A 49 -0.90 -3.40 -4.48
C SER A 49 0.22 -4.19 -5.16
N GLY A 50 1.46 -3.82 -4.88
CA GLY A 50 2.66 -4.58 -5.26
C GLY A 50 2.77 -5.95 -4.58
N GLY A 51 1.98 -6.24 -3.55
CA GLY A 51 1.95 -7.54 -2.87
C GLY A 51 3.20 -7.87 -2.08
N TRP A 52 3.96 -6.86 -1.71
CA TRP A 52 5.12 -6.99 -0.85
C TRP A 52 4.70 -6.93 0.61
N ALA A 53 5.45 -7.61 1.48
CA ALA A 53 5.34 -7.54 2.92
C ALA A 53 6.71 -7.26 3.53
N TRP A 54 6.83 -6.18 4.30
CA TRP A 54 8.04 -5.87 5.07
C TRP A 54 7.93 -6.60 6.41
N VAL A 55 8.71 -7.67 6.55
CA VAL A 55 8.67 -8.62 7.67
C VAL A 55 10.11 -8.98 8.07
N PRO A 56 10.82 -8.05 8.73
CA PRO A 56 12.19 -8.27 9.18
C PRO A 56 12.24 -9.40 10.22
N GLY A 57 13.36 -10.10 10.30
CA GLY A 57 13.46 -11.30 11.14
C GLY A 57 12.89 -12.56 10.50
N ASN A 58 12.44 -12.51 9.24
CA ASN A 58 12.08 -13.70 8.48
C ASN A 58 13.31 -14.58 8.20
N LYS A 59 13.09 -15.84 7.77
CA LYS A 59 14.14 -16.83 7.55
C LYS A 59 15.30 -16.37 6.64
N GLN A 60 15.04 -15.52 5.62
CA GLN A 60 16.09 -14.99 4.75
C GLN A 60 16.92 -13.94 5.47
N GLY A 61 16.29 -12.99 6.17
CA GLY A 61 16.99 -11.95 6.92
C GLY A 61 17.90 -12.55 7.99
N VAL A 62 17.39 -13.51 8.75
CA VAL A 62 18.17 -14.23 9.76
C VAL A 62 19.36 -14.95 9.11
N ALA A 63 19.16 -15.64 7.99
CA ALA A 63 20.24 -16.32 7.26
C ALA A 63 21.29 -15.34 6.71
N GLN A 64 20.93 -14.10 6.46
CA GLN A 64 21.83 -13.02 6.02
C GLN A 64 22.46 -12.25 7.19
N GLY A 65 22.18 -12.66 8.44
CA GLY A 65 22.76 -12.04 9.64
C GLY A 65 22.06 -10.75 10.07
N ASP A 66 20.80 -10.50 9.65
CA ASP A 66 20.01 -9.39 10.17
C ASP A 66 19.64 -9.68 11.63
N THR A 67 19.91 -8.70 12.50
CA THR A 67 19.70 -8.86 13.94
C THR A 67 18.52 -8.01 14.42
N ARG A 68 17.84 -8.46 15.47
CA ARG A 68 16.77 -7.70 16.11
C ARG A 68 17.22 -6.27 16.44
N GLN A 69 18.42 -6.11 16.98
CA GLN A 69 18.96 -4.79 17.34
C GLN A 69 19.10 -3.86 16.12
N GLU A 70 19.56 -4.36 14.98
CA GLU A 70 19.63 -3.57 13.73
C GLU A 70 18.26 -3.18 13.23
N ILE A 71 17.28 -4.09 13.30
CA ILE A 71 15.89 -3.86 12.89
C ILE A 71 15.25 -2.78 13.78
N GLU A 72 15.35 -2.91 15.10
CA GLU A 72 14.85 -1.91 16.06
C GLU A 72 15.52 -0.54 15.88
N THR A 73 16.84 -0.52 15.66
CA THR A 73 17.60 0.71 15.39
C THR A 73 17.04 1.40 14.14
N TYR A 74 16.76 0.65 13.09
CA TYR A 74 16.21 1.17 11.85
C TYR A 74 14.78 1.71 12.05
N ILE A 75 13.88 0.94 12.66
CA ILE A 75 12.48 1.38 12.92
C ILE A 75 12.48 2.62 13.81
N ARG A 76 13.29 2.65 14.86
CA ARG A 76 13.40 3.78 15.79
C ARG A 76 13.89 5.05 15.08
N ALA A 77 14.85 4.92 14.18
CA ALA A 77 15.34 6.05 13.37
C ALA A 77 14.24 6.65 12.47
N LEU A 78 13.32 5.81 11.97
CA LEU A 78 12.21 6.25 11.13
C LEU A 78 11.04 6.79 11.94
N ALA A 79 10.68 6.14 13.03
CA ALA A 79 9.54 6.51 13.87
C ALA A 79 9.81 7.77 14.71
N LYS A 80 11.07 8.14 14.91
CA LYS A 80 11.47 9.32 15.72
C LYS A 80 10.84 9.26 17.11
N ASP A 81 10.19 10.36 17.52
CA ASP A 81 9.55 10.47 18.85
C ASP A 81 8.24 9.65 18.94
N CYS A 82 7.69 9.21 17.82
CA CYS A 82 6.46 8.41 17.74
C CYS A 82 6.74 6.88 17.74
N TYR A 83 7.86 6.44 18.30
CA TYR A 83 8.21 5.02 18.36
C TYR A 83 7.36 4.25 19.37
N LYS A 84 6.59 3.30 18.89
CA LYS A 84 5.64 2.48 19.68
C LYS A 84 6.30 1.16 20.11
N ALA A 85 7.05 1.21 21.22
CA ALA A 85 7.93 0.10 21.65
C ALA A 85 7.19 -1.24 21.76
N GLU A 86 6.08 -1.31 22.51
CA GLU A 86 5.34 -2.56 22.72
C GLU A 86 4.78 -3.16 21.43
N MET A 87 4.31 -2.31 20.50
CA MET A 87 3.79 -2.74 19.21
C MET A 87 4.90 -3.27 18.30
N VAL A 88 6.05 -2.58 18.29
CA VAL A 88 7.22 -3.03 17.52
C VAL A 88 7.78 -4.33 18.09
N ASP A 89 7.88 -4.45 19.40
CA ASP A 89 8.34 -5.67 20.07
C ASP A 89 7.44 -6.86 19.71
N THR A 90 6.11 -6.70 19.85
CA THR A 90 5.15 -7.74 19.46
C THR A 90 5.28 -8.09 17.98
N PHE A 91 5.38 -7.09 17.10
CA PHE A 91 5.55 -7.34 15.67
C PHE A 91 6.79 -8.18 15.38
N LEU A 92 7.95 -7.83 15.97
CA LEU A 92 9.21 -8.52 15.74
C LEU A 92 9.24 -9.92 16.35
N ASP A 93 8.58 -10.13 17.47
CA ASP A 93 8.45 -11.45 18.10
C ASP A 93 7.57 -12.40 17.26
N GLU A 94 6.52 -11.86 16.63
CA GLU A 94 5.52 -12.66 15.92
C GLU A 94 5.82 -12.87 14.43
N VAL A 95 6.66 -12.03 13.80
CA VAL A 95 6.99 -12.16 12.37
C VAL A 95 7.45 -13.57 11.98
N PRO A 96 8.42 -14.22 12.68
CA PRO A 96 8.92 -15.53 12.25
C PRO A 96 7.81 -16.57 12.16
N GLU A 97 7.03 -16.72 13.24
CA GLU A 97 5.98 -17.75 13.29
C GLU A 97 4.80 -17.41 12.37
N ALA A 98 4.38 -16.16 12.31
CA ALA A 98 3.25 -15.75 11.44
C ALA A 98 3.55 -16.03 9.96
N ILE A 99 4.76 -15.71 9.49
CA ILE A 99 5.15 -15.94 8.10
C ILE A 99 5.38 -17.42 7.82
N ASP A 100 6.04 -18.14 8.71
CA ASP A 100 6.25 -19.58 8.57
C ASP A 100 4.93 -20.34 8.60
N TRP A 101 3.99 -19.96 9.48
CA TRP A 101 2.65 -20.54 9.53
C TRP A 101 1.88 -20.31 8.23
N LEU A 102 1.91 -19.09 7.68
CA LEU A 102 1.25 -18.80 6.40
C LEU A 102 1.75 -19.71 5.28
N GLU A 103 3.06 -19.94 5.18
CA GLU A 103 3.66 -20.82 4.16
C GLU A 103 3.44 -22.32 4.44
N ARG A 104 3.40 -22.74 5.70
CA ARG A 104 3.28 -24.14 6.09
C ARG A 104 1.83 -24.65 6.07
N ASP A 105 0.90 -23.82 6.60
CA ASP A 105 -0.46 -24.26 6.91
C ASP A 105 -1.52 -23.69 5.94
N THR A 106 -1.12 -22.85 4.98
CA THR A 106 -2.00 -22.25 3.97
C THR A 106 -1.44 -22.41 2.55
N ASP A 107 -2.18 -21.93 1.55
CA ASP A 107 -1.70 -21.88 0.16
C ASP A 107 -0.73 -20.70 -0.10
N VAL A 108 -0.45 -19.87 0.91
CA VAL A 108 0.41 -18.70 0.74
C VAL A 108 1.86 -19.16 0.49
N GLU A 109 2.45 -18.62 -0.56
CA GLU A 109 3.86 -18.81 -0.89
C GLU A 109 4.48 -17.44 -1.18
N PHE A 110 5.66 -17.21 -0.60
CA PHE A 110 6.40 -15.97 -0.84
C PHE A 110 7.64 -16.22 -1.71
N VAL A 111 8.06 -15.17 -2.39
CA VAL A 111 9.37 -15.04 -3.01
C VAL A 111 10.23 -14.22 -2.06
N TYR A 112 11.43 -14.68 -1.82
CA TYR A 112 12.46 -14.01 -1.03
C TYR A 112 13.50 -13.44 -1.99
N PRO A 113 13.39 -12.16 -2.40
CA PRO A 113 14.27 -11.58 -3.41
C PRO A 113 15.68 -11.39 -2.88
N GLU A 114 16.69 -11.60 -3.73
CA GLU A 114 18.09 -11.35 -3.39
C GLU A 114 18.37 -9.88 -3.08
N MET A 115 17.62 -8.98 -3.72
CA MET A 115 17.71 -7.55 -3.51
C MET A 115 16.32 -6.94 -3.35
N ALA A 116 16.09 -6.35 -2.19
CA ALA A 116 14.90 -5.59 -1.84
C ALA A 116 15.29 -4.60 -0.72
N PRO A 117 15.97 -3.49 -1.06
CA PRO A 117 16.55 -2.60 -0.08
C PRO A 117 15.48 -1.89 0.74
N ASP A 118 15.81 -1.63 2.00
CA ASP A 118 15.07 -0.70 2.84
C ASP A 118 15.03 0.69 2.18
N TYR A 119 13.99 1.46 2.43
CA TYR A 119 13.79 2.72 1.71
C TYR A 119 14.77 3.81 2.13
N GLN A 120 15.17 3.80 3.41
CA GLN A 120 16.10 4.76 3.99
C GLN A 120 17.48 4.12 4.16
N MET A 121 18.15 3.83 3.05
CA MET A 121 19.46 3.14 3.07
C MET A 121 20.56 3.90 3.80
N ASP A 122 20.39 5.22 4.01
CA ASP A 122 21.32 6.05 4.76
C ASP A 122 21.02 6.08 6.27
N ALA A 123 19.89 5.48 6.70
CA ALA A 123 19.52 5.37 8.10
C ALA A 123 20.30 4.23 8.82
N PRO A 124 20.61 4.38 10.12
CA PRO A 124 21.28 3.32 10.87
C PRO A 124 20.43 2.05 10.90
N GLY A 125 21.05 0.91 10.71
CA GLY A 125 20.39 -0.39 10.71
C GLY A 125 19.70 -0.77 9.40
N ALA A 126 19.75 0.06 8.35
CA ALA A 126 19.19 -0.25 7.03
C ALA A 126 19.90 -1.44 6.35
N LYS A 127 19.16 -2.24 5.59
CA LYS A 127 19.68 -3.42 4.87
C LYS A 127 19.31 -3.39 3.38
N PRO A 128 20.19 -3.90 2.49
CA PRO A 128 19.91 -3.98 1.05
C PRO A 128 18.95 -5.13 0.68
N SER A 129 18.67 -6.05 1.60
CA SER A 129 17.78 -7.21 1.39
C SER A 129 17.42 -7.89 2.72
N GLY A 130 16.62 -8.97 2.62
CA GLY A 130 16.31 -9.85 3.74
C GLY A 130 15.07 -9.47 4.55
N ARG A 131 14.50 -8.28 4.36
CA ARG A 131 13.34 -7.82 5.15
C ARG A 131 12.03 -7.81 4.40
N ALA A 132 12.04 -7.59 3.09
CA ALA A 132 10.84 -7.54 2.28
C ALA A 132 10.70 -8.81 1.44
N ILE A 133 9.51 -9.40 1.47
CA ILE A 133 9.11 -10.57 0.68
C ILE A 133 7.93 -10.22 -0.21
N SER A 134 7.66 -10.99 -1.25
CA SER A 134 6.54 -10.74 -2.16
C SER A 134 5.75 -12.02 -2.44
N GLY A 135 4.45 -11.87 -2.74
CA GLY A 135 3.62 -13.01 -3.11
C GLY A 135 4.07 -13.63 -4.43
N LYS A 136 4.34 -14.94 -4.43
CA LYS A 136 4.74 -15.71 -5.61
C LYS A 136 3.62 -15.75 -6.64
N VAL A 137 3.94 -15.62 -7.92
CA VAL A 137 2.98 -15.76 -9.05
C VAL A 137 2.17 -17.04 -8.92
N VAL A 138 0.87 -16.95 -9.21
CA VAL A 138 -0.06 -18.07 -9.07
C VAL A 138 -1.05 -18.11 -10.22
N ASP A 139 -1.51 -19.33 -10.54
CA ASP A 139 -2.60 -19.56 -11.47
C ASP A 139 -3.96 -19.47 -10.74
N ALA A 140 -4.76 -18.46 -11.08
CA ALA A 140 -6.06 -18.22 -10.43
C ALA A 140 -7.13 -19.29 -10.75
N ARG A 141 -6.85 -20.31 -11.59
CA ARG A 141 -7.74 -21.45 -11.77
C ARG A 141 -7.97 -22.22 -10.48
N THR A 142 -7.01 -22.17 -9.56
CA THR A 142 -7.13 -22.76 -8.22
C THR A 142 -8.32 -22.21 -7.42
N LEU A 143 -8.79 -21.00 -7.71
CA LEU A 143 -9.94 -20.38 -7.05
C LEU A 143 -11.31 -20.88 -7.56
N GLY A 144 -11.36 -21.61 -8.67
CA GLY A 144 -12.64 -21.97 -9.29
C GLY A 144 -13.50 -20.74 -9.56
N GLU A 145 -14.75 -20.73 -9.09
CA GLU A 145 -15.68 -19.62 -9.27
C GLU A 145 -15.27 -18.36 -8.48
N ASN A 146 -14.57 -18.49 -7.36
CA ASN A 146 -14.12 -17.36 -6.55
C ASN A 146 -13.15 -16.44 -7.32
N ARG A 147 -12.52 -16.90 -8.42
CA ARG A 147 -11.65 -16.06 -9.25
C ARG A 147 -12.34 -14.81 -9.81
N LEU A 148 -13.64 -14.86 -10.04
CA LEU A 148 -14.41 -13.71 -10.50
C LEU A 148 -14.82 -12.76 -9.38
N ARG A 149 -14.74 -13.22 -8.12
CA ARG A 149 -14.97 -12.40 -6.93
C ARG A 149 -13.70 -11.69 -6.44
N LEU A 150 -12.51 -12.09 -6.93
CA LEU A 150 -11.28 -11.41 -6.60
C LEU A 150 -11.23 -10.02 -7.26
N ARG A 151 -10.76 -9.00 -6.54
CA ARG A 151 -10.61 -7.64 -7.06
C ARG A 151 -9.68 -7.61 -8.27
N PRO A 152 -10.07 -6.97 -9.38
CA PRO A 152 -9.17 -6.76 -10.51
C PRO A 152 -8.00 -5.84 -10.15
N TYR A 153 -6.92 -5.94 -10.91
CA TYR A 153 -5.81 -4.99 -10.81
C TYR A 153 -6.28 -3.55 -11.00
N LEU A 154 -5.53 -2.61 -10.46
CA LEU A 154 -5.67 -1.22 -10.82
C LEU A 154 -5.21 -1.06 -12.28
N ASP A 155 -6.09 -0.56 -13.15
CA ASP A 155 -5.81 -0.41 -14.60
C ASP A 155 -4.51 0.31 -14.89
N THR A 156 -4.16 1.27 -14.03
CA THR A 156 -2.97 2.11 -14.13
C THR A 156 -1.66 1.33 -14.11
N TYR A 157 -1.63 0.22 -13.38
CA TYR A 157 -0.44 -0.63 -13.25
C TYR A 157 -0.38 -1.74 -14.30
N THR A 158 -1.42 -1.88 -15.11
CA THR A 158 -1.46 -2.92 -16.13
C THR A 158 -0.94 -2.44 -17.48
N VAL A 159 -0.35 -3.36 -18.23
CA VAL A 159 -0.06 -3.22 -19.65
C VAL A 159 -0.99 -4.17 -20.38
N PHE A 160 -2.00 -3.64 -21.08
CA PHE A 160 -3.06 -4.44 -21.73
C PHE A 160 -3.69 -5.51 -20.84
N GLY A 161 -3.93 -5.17 -19.56
CA GLY A 161 -4.56 -6.06 -18.57
C GLY A 161 -3.63 -7.02 -17.85
N TYR A 162 -2.35 -7.06 -18.18
CA TYR A 162 -1.29 -7.75 -17.44
C TYR A 162 -0.59 -6.79 -16.48
N MET A 163 -0.47 -7.14 -15.21
CA MET A 163 0.33 -6.41 -14.24
C MET A 163 1.71 -7.06 -14.14
N PRO A 164 2.80 -6.38 -14.60
CA PRO A 164 4.14 -6.91 -14.49
C PRO A 164 4.53 -7.18 -13.03
N GLU A 165 5.18 -8.30 -12.79
CA GLU A 165 5.77 -8.62 -11.49
C GLU A 165 6.90 -7.66 -11.17
N VAL A 166 6.95 -7.16 -9.94
CA VAL A 166 8.03 -6.28 -9.50
C VAL A 166 9.34 -7.08 -9.43
N GLY A 167 10.34 -6.65 -10.21
CA GLY A 167 11.61 -7.35 -10.38
C GLY A 167 11.86 -7.73 -11.83
N PRO A 168 12.06 -9.00 -12.17
CA PRO A 168 12.46 -9.44 -13.52
C PRO A 168 11.51 -9.04 -14.65
N ASP A 169 10.18 -9.07 -14.40
CA ASP A 169 9.21 -8.67 -15.42
C ASP A 169 9.36 -7.19 -15.79
N ILE A 170 9.49 -6.31 -14.78
CA ILE A 170 9.63 -4.87 -15.03
C ILE A 170 10.85 -4.57 -15.92
N ALA A 171 11.99 -5.22 -15.66
CA ALA A 171 13.18 -5.05 -16.50
C ALA A 171 12.89 -5.43 -17.96
N GLN A 172 12.21 -6.57 -18.22
CA GLN A 172 11.84 -6.98 -19.58
C GLN A 172 10.87 -5.99 -20.25
N PHE A 173 9.91 -5.45 -19.47
CA PHE A 173 8.96 -4.45 -19.99
C PHE A 173 9.63 -3.12 -20.31
N LEU A 174 10.60 -2.66 -19.51
CA LEU A 174 11.37 -1.45 -19.76
C LEU A 174 12.23 -1.54 -21.03
N HIS A 175 12.73 -2.75 -21.33
CA HIS A 175 13.63 -2.98 -22.46
C HIS A 175 12.91 -3.59 -23.69
N ALA A 176 11.58 -3.71 -23.66
CA ALA A 176 10.81 -4.35 -24.74
C ALA A 176 10.96 -3.67 -26.13
N ASN A 177 11.25 -2.37 -26.15
CA ASN A 177 11.48 -1.61 -27.39
C ASN A 177 12.95 -1.52 -27.80
N GLN A 178 13.86 -2.16 -27.07
CA GLN A 178 15.31 -2.08 -27.28
C GLN A 178 15.93 -3.47 -27.51
N SER A 179 15.32 -4.54 -27.00
CA SER A 179 15.80 -5.91 -27.05
C SER A 179 14.77 -6.84 -27.70
N TRP A 180 15.16 -7.56 -28.74
CA TRP A 180 14.29 -8.57 -29.37
C TRP A 180 13.88 -9.68 -28.38
N LYS A 181 14.77 -10.07 -27.47
CA LYS A 181 14.49 -11.04 -26.42
C LYS A 181 13.39 -10.53 -25.47
N SER A 182 13.51 -9.30 -25.00
CA SER A 182 12.53 -8.66 -24.14
C SER A 182 11.18 -8.43 -24.86
N PHE A 183 11.24 -8.03 -26.14
CA PHE A 183 10.04 -7.89 -26.96
C PHE A 183 9.28 -9.22 -27.11
N ALA A 184 9.98 -10.31 -27.41
CA ALA A 184 9.37 -11.64 -27.54
C ALA A 184 8.75 -12.12 -26.21
N TYR A 185 9.47 -11.89 -25.09
CA TYR A 185 8.98 -12.20 -23.75
C TYR A 185 7.69 -11.46 -23.42
N VAL A 186 7.68 -10.14 -23.58
CA VAL A 186 6.53 -9.27 -23.30
C VAL A 186 5.35 -9.63 -24.21
N SER A 187 5.61 -9.82 -25.51
CA SER A 187 4.56 -10.19 -26.49
C SER A 187 3.90 -11.51 -26.13
N LYS A 188 4.66 -12.52 -25.70
CA LYS A 188 4.13 -13.80 -25.26
C LYS A 188 3.21 -13.64 -24.03
N LYS A 189 3.64 -12.87 -23.03
CA LYS A 189 2.83 -12.60 -21.82
C LYS A 189 1.53 -11.87 -22.15
N LEU A 190 1.61 -10.82 -22.96
CA LEU A 190 0.45 -10.03 -23.35
C LEU A 190 -0.54 -10.81 -24.23
N LEU A 191 -0.04 -11.61 -25.19
CA LEU A 191 -0.89 -12.45 -26.03
C LEU A 191 -1.63 -13.50 -25.18
N LYS A 192 -0.93 -14.19 -24.27
CA LYS A 192 -1.55 -15.14 -23.33
C LYS A 192 -2.64 -14.43 -22.52
N THR A 193 -2.34 -13.28 -21.92
CA THR A 193 -3.31 -12.50 -21.13
C THR A 193 -4.55 -12.11 -21.94
N TRP A 194 -4.34 -11.67 -23.18
CA TRP A 194 -5.42 -11.28 -24.07
C TRP A 194 -6.32 -12.47 -24.42
N VAL A 195 -5.74 -13.59 -24.85
CA VAL A 195 -6.49 -14.82 -25.19
C VAL A 195 -7.31 -15.30 -23.99
N GLU A 196 -6.69 -15.41 -22.81
CA GLU A 196 -7.37 -15.83 -21.58
C GLU A 196 -8.51 -14.87 -21.19
N THR A 197 -8.29 -13.55 -21.35
CA THR A 197 -9.31 -12.55 -21.04
C THR A 197 -10.51 -12.65 -21.97
N VAL A 198 -10.28 -12.86 -23.27
CA VAL A 198 -11.36 -13.03 -24.26
C VAL A 198 -12.15 -14.31 -24.01
N LEU A 199 -11.47 -15.42 -23.78
CA LEU A 199 -12.12 -16.73 -23.61
C LEU A 199 -12.74 -16.95 -22.23
N CYS A 200 -12.09 -16.41 -21.18
CA CYS A 200 -12.41 -16.71 -19.79
C CYS A 200 -12.78 -15.48 -18.95
N ARG A 201 -13.02 -14.33 -19.58
CA ARG A 201 -13.32 -13.01 -18.96
C ARG A 201 -12.15 -12.42 -18.17
N ARG A 202 -11.11 -13.19 -17.87
CA ARG A 202 -9.97 -12.78 -17.04
C ARG A 202 -8.78 -13.70 -17.30
N SER A 203 -7.57 -13.13 -17.32
CA SER A 203 -6.35 -13.95 -17.37
C SER A 203 -6.21 -14.79 -16.09
N PHE A 204 -5.45 -15.86 -16.16
CA PHE A 204 -5.25 -16.75 -15.02
C PHE A 204 -3.99 -16.41 -14.23
N ASP A 205 -2.91 -15.99 -14.89
CA ASP A 205 -1.69 -15.60 -14.18
C ASP A 205 -1.96 -14.39 -13.28
N ARG A 206 -1.67 -14.55 -11.99
CA ARG A 206 -1.78 -13.48 -10.98
C ARG A 206 -0.43 -13.22 -10.36
N THR A 207 -0.12 -11.94 -10.26
CA THR A 207 1.15 -11.40 -9.76
C THR A 207 0.88 -10.46 -8.58
N ASN A 208 1.91 -10.06 -7.88
CA ASN A 208 1.87 -9.00 -6.87
C ASN A 208 0.78 -9.24 -5.80
N GLY A 209 0.08 -8.21 -5.34
CA GLY A 209 -0.99 -8.34 -4.34
C GLY A 209 -2.15 -9.24 -4.75
N ASN A 210 -2.41 -9.35 -6.06
CA ASN A 210 -3.43 -10.27 -6.55
C ASN A 210 -3.04 -11.74 -6.31
N SER A 211 -1.74 -12.10 -6.42
CA SER A 211 -1.27 -13.47 -6.17
C SER A 211 -1.39 -13.83 -4.69
N LEU A 212 -1.03 -12.92 -3.79
CA LEU A 212 -1.22 -13.10 -2.36
C LEU A 212 -2.69 -13.36 -2.04
N MET A 213 -3.59 -12.53 -2.56
CA MET A 213 -5.03 -12.66 -2.30
C MET A 213 -5.66 -13.90 -2.93
N VAL A 214 -5.19 -14.37 -4.11
CA VAL A 214 -5.60 -15.68 -4.65
C VAL A 214 -5.35 -16.78 -3.65
N ARG A 215 -4.16 -16.83 -3.09
CA ARG A 215 -3.73 -17.87 -2.14
C ARG A 215 -4.50 -17.80 -0.84
N MET A 216 -4.68 -16.60 -0.28
CA MET A 216 -5.47 -16.42 0.95
C MET A 216 -6.94 -16.79 0.75
N VAL A 217 -7.57 -16.38 -0.35
CA VAL A 217 -8.97 -16.74 -0.67
C VAL A 217 -9.12 -18.25 -0.95
N SER A 218 -8.10 -18.87 -1.58
CA SER A 218 -8.08 -20.33 -1.78
C SER A 218 -8.06 -21.08 -0.44
N SER A 219 -7.18 -20.68 0.46
CA SER A 219 -7.09 -21.25 1.81
C SER A 219 -8.37 -21.04 2.62
N ALA A 220 -8.96 -19.85 2.53
CA ALA A 220 -10.23 -19.56 3.20
C ALA A 220 -11.39 -20.45 2.71
N ALA A 221 -11.42 -20.71 1.40
CA ALA A 221 -12.41 -21.61 0.83
C ALA A 221 -12.22 -23.08 1.33
N LYS A 222 -10.98 -23.55 1.43
CA LYS A 222 -10.65 -24.87 1.96
C LYS A 222 -11.00 -25.03 3.44
N LEU A 223 -10.82 -23.97 4.23
CA LEU A 223 -11.18 -23.93 5.65
C LEU A 223 -12.67 -23.67 5.91
N GLY A 224 -13.49 -23.53 4.86
CA GLY A 224 -14.93 -23.32 5.00
C GLY A 224 -15.33 -21.94 5.52
N ILE A 225 -14.44 -20.94 5.43
CA ILE A 225 -14.72 -19.57 5.85
C ILE A 225 -15.83 -18.98 4.98
N ARG A 226 -16.87 -18.42 5.62
CA ARG A 226 -17.98 -17.75 4.94
C ARG A 226 -17.57 -16.34 4.49
N MET A 227 -17.22 -16.16 3.22
CA MET A 227 -16.84 -14.86 2.65
C MET A 227 -18.06 -14.20 2.00
N TRP A 228 -18.66 -13.22 2.63
CA TRP A 228 -19.83 -12.48 2.20
C TRP A 228 -19.44 -11.15 1.53
N THR A 229 -19.61 -11.04 0.24
CA THR A 229 -19.40 -9.80 -0.52
C THR A 229 -20.71 -9.01 -0.62
N GLU A 230 -20.62 -7.70 -0.96
CA GLU A 230 -21.76 -6.77 -1.00
C GLU A 230 -22.54 -6.72 0.32
N THR A 231 -21.79 -6.82 1.44
CA THR A 231 -22.32 -7.00 2.78
C THR A 231 -21.60 -6.01 3.73
N PRO A 232 -21.95 -4.72 3.70
CA PRO A 232 -21.41 -3.74 4.63
C PRO A 232 -21.85 -4.03 6.05
N VAL A 233 -20.96 -3.83 7.02
CA VAL A 233 -21.33 -3.76 8.44
C VAL A 233 -21.81 -2.34 8.72
N THR A 234 -22.97 -2.22 9.36
CA THR A 234 -23.63 -0.94 9.64
C THR A 234 -23.57 -0.54 11.11
N LYS A 235 -23.40 -1.51 12.00
CA LYS A 235 -23.31 -1.28 13.44
C LYS A 235 -22.63 -2.46 14.13
N ILE A 236 -21.73 -2.20 15.05
CA ILE A 236 -21.20 -3.21 15.99
C ILE A 236 -22.12 -3.24 17.22
N LEU A 237 -22.34 -4.42 17.76
CA LEU A 237 -23.23 -4.67 18.89
C LEU A 237 -22.42 -4.95 20.15
N GLN A 238 -22.86 -4.35 21.26
CA GLN A 238 -22.23 -4.47 22.58
C GLN A 238 -23.28 -4.88 23.60
N SER A 239 -22.89 -5.70 24.57
CA SER A 239 -23.72 -6.04 25.73
C SER A 239 -23.79 -4.87 26.72
N GLU A 240 -24.67 -4.98 27.72
CA GLU A 240 -24.78 -3.99 28.82
C GLU A 240 -23.45 -3.84 29.60
N ASN A 241 -22.62 -4.86 29.61
CA ASN A 241 -21.30 -4.86 30.27
C ASN A 241 -20.16 -4.37 29.37
N GLY A 242 -20.45 -3.78 28.21
CA GLY A 242 -19.43 -3.23 27.31
C GLY A 242 -18.70 -4.25 26.43
N VAL A 243 -19.08 -5.54 26.45
CA VAL A 243 -18.45 -6.57 25.62
C VAL A 243 -19.06 -6.57 24.21
N VAL A 244 -18.23 -6.57 23.18
CA VAL A 244 -18.69 -6.71 21.79
C VAL A 244 -19.19 -8.11 21.54
N THR A 245 -20.43 -8.22 21.06
CA THR A 245 -21.16 -9.49 20.87
C THR A 245 -21.49 -9.81 19.43
N GLY A 246 -21.18 -8.92 18.51
CA GLY A 246 -21.45 -9.13 17.09
C GLY A 246 -21.68 -7.84 16.32
N ALA A 247 -22.40 -7.92 15.21
CA ALA A 247 -22.70 -6.75 14.38
C ALA A 247 -23.99 -6.91 13.57
N VAL A 248 -24.49 -5.77 13.08
CA VAL A 248 -25.58 -5.70 12.09
C VAL A 248 -24.98 -5.51 10.70
N LEU A 249 -25.35 -6.40 9.81
CA LEU A 249 -24.92 -6.39 8.41
C LEU A 249 -26.05 -5.94 7.50
N GLY A 250 -25.70 -5.16 6.49
CA GLY A 250 -26.58 -4.76 5.41
C GLY A 250 -26.33 -5.54 4.12
N GLY A 251 -26.87 -5.04 3.01
CA GLY A 251 -26.63 -5.56 1.67
C GLY A 251 -27.20 -6.96 1.40
N VAL A 252 -26.48 -7.76 0.61
CA VAL A 252 -26.95 -9.07 0.12
C VAL A 252 -27.15 -10.08 1.25
N HIS A 253 -26.30 -10.05 2.27
CA HIS A 253 -26.39 -10.93 3.42
C HIS A 253 -26.87 -10.20 4.69
N ALA A 254 -27.82 -9.27 4.54
CA ALA A 254 -28.37 -8.51 5.68
C ALA A 254 -28.83 -9.44 6.80
N ALA A 255 -28.24 -9.30 7.98
CA ALA A 255 -28.49 -10.12 9.16
C ALA A 255 -27.93 -9.46 10.42
N THR A 256 -28.39 -9.88 11.57
CA THR A 256 -27.67 -9.70 12.83
C THR A 256 -26.76 -10.89 13.03
N VAL A 257 -25.45 -10.65 13.16
CA VAL A 257 -24.45 -11.69 13.41
C VAL A 257 -24.05 -11.63 14.90
N GLU A 258 -24.22 -12.75 15.59
CA GLU A 258 -23.68 -12.97 16.92
C GLU A 258 -22.29 -13.58 16.78
N ALA A 259 -21.26 -12.95 17.37
CA ALA A 259 -19.86 -13.35 17.28
C ALA A 259 -19.30 -13.57 18.69
N ARG A 260 -19.07 -14.84 19.05
CA ARG A 260 -18.67 -15.26 20.40
C ARG A 260 -17.31 -14.68 20.84
N LEU A 261 -16.36 -14.61 19.93
CA LEU A 261 -14.99 -14.10 20.17
C LEU A 261 -14.85 -12.61 19.82
N GLY A 262 -15.89 -12.01 19.25
CA GLY A 262 -15.91 -10.59 18.93
C GLY A 262 -15.78 -10.27 17.45
N VAL A 263 -15.35 -9.05 17.17
CA VAL A 263 -15.35 -8.43 15.84
C VAL A 263 -13.97 -7.86 15.55
N VAL A 264 -13.45 -8.15 14.36
CA VAL A 264 -12.18 -7.60 13.85
C VAL A 264 -12.47 -6.53 12.80
N ILE A 265 -12.04 -5.30 13.05
CA ILE A 265 -12.08 -4.20 12.08
C ILE A 265 -10.82 -4.25 11.23
N ALA A 266 -10.94 -4.76 10.00
CA ALA A 266 -9.90 -4.78 8.96
C ALA A 266 -10.39 -4.09 7.68
N ALA A 267 -11.22 -3.04 7.87
CA ALA A 267 -11.97 -2.35 6.81
C ALA A 267 -11.13 -1.35 5.99
N GLY A 268 -9.82 -1.24 6.25
CA GLY A 268 -8.97 -0.17 5.72
C GLY A 268 -9.10 1.10 6.56
N GLY A 269 -8.41 2.16 6.14
CA GLY A 269 -8.40 3.46 6.81
C GLY A 269 -9.48 4.42 6.30
N TYR A 270 -9.12 5.71 6.29
CA TYR A 270 -10.07 6.80 5.93
C TYR A 270 -9.51 7.77 4.87
N SER A 271 -8.50 7.37 4.11
CA SER A 271 -7.86 8.23 3.09
C SER A 271 -8.81 8.81 2.05
N SER A 272 -9.93 8.14 1.76
CA SER A 272 -10.95 8.61 0.81
C SER A 272 -11.97 9.58 1.43
N ASP A 273 -11.95 9.75 2.76
CA ASP A 273 -12.89 10.63 3.46
C ASP A 273 -12.26 11.98 3.78
N ALA A 274 -12.66 13.02 3.06
CA ALA A 274 -12.11 14.37 3.24
C ALA A 274 -12.37 14.95 4.63
N SER A 275 -13.49 14.60 5.27
CA SER A 275 -13.83 15.10 6.60
C SER A 275 -12.91 14.52 7.66
N LEU A 276 -12.65 13.20 7.59
CA LEU A 276 -11.75 12.53 8.53
C LEU A 276 -10.28 12.92 8.28
N ARG A 277 -9.88 13.16 7.01
CA ARG A 277 -8.57 13.74 6.74
C ARG A 277 -8.42 15.12 7.36
N ALA A 278 -9.39 16.01 7.18
CA ALA A 278 -9.37 17.34 7.77
C ALA A 278 -9.34 17.30 9.31
N GLU A 279 -9.96 16.29 9.91
CA GLU A 279 -9.99 16.12 11.37
C GLU A 279 -8.67 15.56 11.92
N TYR A 280 -8.10 14.52 11.28
CA TYR A 280 -6.98 13.76 11.84
C TYR A 280 -5.63 13.99 11.14
N TRP A 281 -5.61 14.60 9.95
CA TRP A 281 -4.37 14.94 9.25
C TRP A 281 -4.12 16.44 9.39
N GLY A 282 -3.28 16.86 10.30
CA GLY A 282 -3.05 18.27 10.63
C GLY A 282 -2.63 19.18 9.46
N HIS A 283 -2.49 18.64 8.28
CA HIS A 283 -2.17 19.33 7.05
C HIS A 283 -2.84 18.67 5.84
N ASP A 284 -4.11 18.32 5.92
CA ASP A 284 -4.86 18.00 4.69
C ASP A 284 -4.87 19.25 3.81
N PRO A 285 -3.89 19.35 2.90
CA PRO A 285 -3.61 20.64 2.32
C PRO A 285 -4.74 21.12 1.41
N HIS A 286 -5.64 20.24 0.96
CA HIS A 286 -6.35 20.59 -0.26
C HIS A 286 -7.70 19.90 -0.45
N GLY A 287 -8.29 19.28 0.57
CA GLY A 287 -9.62 18.72 0.48
C GLY A 287 -9.83 17.84 -0.77
N ASP A 288 -10.41 18.45 -1.80
CA ASP A 288 -10.73 17.75 -3.06
C ASP A 288 -9.52 17.47 -3.98
N ASN A 289 -8.35 18.07 -3.72
CA ASN A 289 -7.13 17.88 -4.52
C ASN A 289 -6.20 16.80 -3.97
N HIS A 290 -6.71 15.93 -3.11
CA HIS A 290 -6.02 14.75 -2.62
C HIS A 290 -6.54 13.50 -3.33
N PHE A 291 -5.64 12.68 -3.88
CA PHE A 291 -5.99 11.54 -4.73
C PHE A 291 -5.40 10.25 -4.18
N THR A 292 -6.23 9.39 -3.62
CA THR A 292 -5.80 8.07 -3.18
C THR A 292 -6.23 6.98 -4.16
N PRO A 293 -5.34 6.06 -4.55
CA PRO A 293 -5.71 4.87 -5.31
C PRO A 293 -6.27 3.75 -4.42
N THR A 294 -6.29 3.93 -3.11
CA THR A 294 -6.80 2.91 -2.18
C THR A 294 -8.28 2.64 -2.41
N VAL A 295 -8.75 1.48 -1.99
CA VAL A 295 -10.14 1.07 -2.18
C VAL A 295 -10.74 0.67 -0.85
N GLY A 296 -11.92 1.21 -0.55
CA GLY A 296 -12.63 0.93 0.70
C GLY A 296 -12.06 1.65 1.92
N HIS A 297 -11.20 2.65 1.74
CA HIS A 297 -10.68 3.50 2.82
C HIS A 297 -11.61 4.69 3.07
N ASP A 298 -12.89 4.39 3.31
CA ASP A 298 -13.97 5.37 3.41
C ASP A 298 -14.27 5.78 4.87
N GLY A 299 -13.41 5.40 5.83
CA GLY A 299 -13.57 5.73 7.25
C GLY A 299 -14.51 4.81 8.03
N ASP A 300 -14.83 3.63 7.49
CA ASP A 300 -15.67 2.66 8.21
C ASP A 300 -15.03 2.21 9.52
N ASN A 301 -13.70 2.12 9.60
CA ASN A 301 -12.97 1.82 10.82
C ASN A 301 -13.34 2.78 11.95
N VAL A 302 -13.27 4.08 11.70
CA VAL A 302 -13.59 5.12 12.69
C VAL A 302 -15.08 5.11 13.02
N ARG A 303 -15.95 5.10 12.00
CA ARG A 303 -17.42 5.16 12.21
C ARG A 303 -17.98 3.97 12.95
N LEU A 304 -17.35 2.80 12.83
CA LEU A 304 -17.80 1.60 13.54
C LEU A 304 -17.29 1.54 14.98
N ALA A 305 -16.09 2.06 15.25
CA ALA A 305 -15.48 2.02 16.59
C ALA A 305 -15.92 3.18 17.50
N ALA A 306 -16.07 4.39 16.95
CA ALA A 306 -16.40 5.59 17.74
C ALA A 306 -17.66 5.48 18.61
N PRO A 307 -18.80 4.86 18.17
CA PRO A 307 -19.95 4.68 19.03
C PRO A 307 -19.71 3.77 20.25
N LEU A 308 -18.60 3.05 20.27
CA LEU A 308 -18.19 2.15 21.36
C LEU A 308 -17.10 2.77 22.25
N GLY A 309 -16.70 4.02 21.96
CA GLY A 309 -15.62 4.72 22.65
C GLY A 309 -14.24 4.54 21.99
N GLY A 310 -14.14 3.81 20.86
CA GLY A 310 -12.88 3.67 20.16
C GLY A 310 -12.44 4.98 19.50
N HIS A 311 -11.18 5.36 19.65
CA HIS A 311 -10.63 6.62 19.15
C HIS A 311 -9.49 6.42 18.13
N VAL A 312 -9.16 7.49 17.40
CA VAL A 312 -8.05 7.52 16.45
C VAL A 312 -6.78 7.95 17.17
N ASP A 313 -5.74 7.12 17.07
CA ASP A 313 -4.38 7.48 17.50
C ASP A 313 -3.71 8.29 16.37
N THR A 314 -3.39 9.53 16.69
CA THR A 314 -2.70 10.49 15.81
C THR A 314 -1.24 10.71 16.20
N ASP A 315 -0.71 9.93 17.16
CA ASP A 315 0.70 9.99 17.56
C ASP A 315 1.59 9.31 16.49
N VAL A 316 1.65 9.97 15.35
CA VAL A 316 2.50 9.65 14.20
C VAL A 316 3.04 10.96 13.62
N HIS A 317 4.33 10.99 13.24
CA HIS A 317 4.91 12.22 12.69
C HIS A 317 4.44 12.54 11.27
N GLU A 318 3.93 11.54 10.53
CA GLU A 318 3.23 11.69 9.25
C GLU A 318 1.94 10.87 9.31
N PRO A 319 0.79 11.48 9.00
CA PRO A 319 -0.50 10.80 9.19
C PRO A 319 -0.86 9.83 8.06
N ALA A 320 -0.10 9.83 6.96
CA ALA A 320 -0.36 8.99 5.80
C ALA A 320 0.92 8.52 5.11
N ASP A 321 0.76 7.46 4.36
CA ASP A 321 1.73 6.89 3.45
C ASP A 321 1.72 7.67 2.13
N TRP A 322 2.43 8.80 2.10
CA TRP A 322 2.41 9.73 0.98
C TRP A 322 2.90 9.09 -0.32
N ALA A 323 2.18 9.31 -1.39
CA ALA A 323 2.57 8.88 -2.73
C ALA A 323 2.16 9.94 -3.76
N PRO A 324 3.12 10.59 -4.44
CA PRO A 324 2.79 11.52 -5.51
C PRO A 324 2.09 10.78 -6.65
N VAL A 325 1.06 11.41 -7.19
CA VAL A 325 0.23 10.82 -8.25
C VAL A 325 0.17 11.72 -9.47
N THR A 326 -0.12 11.16 -10.63
CA THR A 326 -0.67 11.92 -11.76
C THR A 326 -2.12 11.54 -11.96
N VAL A 327 -2.96 12.54 -12.17
CA VAL A 327 -4.38 12.35 -12.40
C VAL A 327 -4.69 12.51 -13.88
N PHE A 328 -5.27 11.49 -14.48
CA PHE A 328 -5.68 11.50 -15.87
C PHE A 328 -7.20 11.58 -15.97
N THR A 329 -7.72 12.65 -16.55
CA THR A 329 -9.14 12.78 -16.88
C THR A 329 -9.35 12.51 -18.36
N GLY A 330 -10.02 11.41 -18.68
CA GLY A 330 -10.33 11.04 -20.05
C GLY A 330 -11.37 11.97 -20.68
N LEU A 331 -11.50 11.95 -22.01
CA LEU A 331 -12.43 12.80 -22.77
C LEU A 331 -13.91 12.63 -22.38
N ARG A 332 -14.26 11.55 -21.67
CA ARG A 332 -15.62 11.30 -21.14
C ARG A 332 -15.75 11.64 -19.64
N GLY A 333 -14.77 12.36 -19.07
CA GLY A 333 -14.78 12.77 -17.67
C GLY A 333 -14.36 11.67 -16.66
N GLN A 334 -14.01 10.46 -17.12
CA GLN A 334 -13.53 9.43 -16.19
C GLN A 334 -12.14 9.81 -15.67
N GLN A 335 -12.03 9.86 -14.36
CA GLN A 335 -10.77 10.13 -13.68
C GLN A 335 -10.03 8.82 -13.36
N ARG A 336 -8.72 8.83 -13.51
CA ARG A 336 -7.82 7.72 -13.20
C ARG A 336 -6.59 8.25 -12.51
N ILE A 337 -6.17 7.58 -11.46
CA ILE A 337 -5.03 7.95 -10.62
C ILE A 337 -3.87 7.00 -10.92
N PHE A 338 -2.68 7.54 -11.15
CA PHE A 338 -1.45 6.79 -11.34
C PHE A 338 -0.45 7.15 -10.24
N PRO A 339 -0.26 6.31 -9.22
CA PRO A 339 0.76 6.52 -8.20
C PRO A 339 2.16 6.28 -8.76
N HIS A 340 3.06 7.21 -8.51
CA HIS A 340 4.44 7.15 -8.98
C HIS A 340 5.37 6.47 -7.96
N LEU A 341 5.28 5.16 -7.83
CA LEU A 341 6.08 4.42 -6.85
C LEU A 341 7.54 4.23 -7.29
N ARG A 342 7.81 4.24 -8.59
CA ARG A 342 9.14 4.02 -9.16
C ARG A 342 9.58 5.08 -10.17
N ALA A 343 8.65 5.66 -10.91
CA ALA A 343 8.94 6.40 -12.15
C ALA A 343 9.94 7.55 -11.98
N PHE A 344 9.92 8.24 -10.85
CA PHE A 344 10.83 9.37 -10.60
C PHE A 344 12.30 8.95 -10.47
N GLY A 345 12.58 7.72 -10.07
CA GLY A 345 13.95 7.19 -9.98
C GLY A 345 14.62 6.91 -11.33
N LEU A 346 13.85 6.89 -12.44
CA LEU A 346 14.36 6.57 -13.78
C LEU A 346 15.20 7.73 -14.35
N PRO A 347 16.29 7.44 -15.11
CA PRO A 347 17.16 8.48 -15.67
C PRO A 347 16.42 9.36 -16.69
N GLY A 348 16.80 10.63 -16.77
CA GLY A 348 16.20 11.62 -17.68
C GLY A 348 14.81 12.13 -17.28
N LEU A 349 14.41 11.91 -16.02
CA LEU A 349 13.19 12.42 -15.41
C LEU A 349 13.58 13.24 -14.18
N ILE A 350 13.05 14.46 -14.04
CA ILE A 350 13.18 15.29 -12.82
C ILE A 350 11.82 15.83 -12.41
N ALA A 351 11.69 16.25 -11.17
CA ALA A 351 10.51 16.93 -10.67
C ALA A 351 10.82 18.37 -10.28
N VAL A 352 9.94 19.30 -10.66
CA VAL A 352 10.12 20.72 -10.37
C VAL A 352 8.85 21.34 -9.80
N ASN A 353 9.04 22.39 -8.99
CA ASN A 353 7.99 23.21 -8.41
C ASN A 353 7.58 24.38 -9.35
N ARG A 354 6.73 25.28 -8.85
CA ARG A 354 6.26 26.49 -9.58
C ARG A 354 7.40 27.41 -10.03
N LYS A 355 8.53 27.41 -9.28
CA LYS A 355 9.72 28.21 -9.59
C LYS A 355 10.65 27.53 -10.62
N GLY A 356 10.28 26.37 -11.12
CA GLY A 356 11.13 25.57 -12.00
C GLY A 356 12.32 24.92 -11.30
N GLU A 357 12.29 24.80 -9.98
CA GLU A 357 13.37 24.27 -9.15
C GLU A 357 13.06 22.84 -8.69
N ARG A 358 14.07 21.97 -8.68
CA ARG A 358 13.98 20.67 -8.02
C ARG A 358 13.89 20.88 -6.51
N PHE A 359 12.99 20.17 -5.85
CA PHE A 359 12.70 20.30 -4.43
C PHE A 359 13.03 19.02 -3.62
N ALA A 360 13.30 17.90 -4.30
CA ALA A 360 13.57 16.62 -3.65
C ALA A 360 14.56 15.77 -4.46
N ASN A 361 15.06 14.71 -3.82
CA ASN A 361 15.69 13.59 -4.51
C ASN A 361 14.60 12.69 -5.10
N GLU A 362 14.46 12.65 -6.40
CA GLU A 362 13.42 11.89 -7.09
C GLU A 362 13.62 10.36 -6.97
N SER A 363 14.80 9.91 -6.55
CA SER A 363 15.07 8.51 -6.27
C SER A 363 14.82 8.09 -4.82
N SER A 364 14.50 9.02 -3.92
CA SER A 364 14.03 8.71 -2.57
C SER A 364 12.72 7.93 -2.60
N SER A 365 12.26 7.44 -1.45
CA SER A 365 10.95 6.80 -1.37
C SER A 365 9.85 7.75 -1.84
N TYR A 366 8.75 7.20 -2.32
CA TYR A 366 7.60 8.04 -2.69
C TYR A 366 7.02 8.78 -1.49
N HIS A 367 7.16 8.22 -0.28
CA HIS A 367 6.76 8.84 0.97
C HIS A 367 7.61 10.09 1.27
N ASP A 368 8.95 9.98 1.24
CA ASP A 368 9.84 11.12 1.45
C ASP A 368 9.70 12.18 0.37
N PHE A 369 9.49 11.74 -0.87
CA PHE A 369 9.22 12.67 -1.97
C PHE A 369 7.90 13.42 -1.74
N GLY A 370 6.87 12.73 -1.26
CA GLY A 370 5.58 13.33 -0.88
C GLY A 370 5.74 14.35 0.25
N MET A 371 6.48 14.02 1.30
CA MET A 371 6.80 14.96 2.39
C MET A 371 7.51 16.21 1.88
N ALA A 372 8.54 16.04 1.02
CA ALA A 372 9.26 17.16 0.43
C ALA A 372 8.34 18.03 -0.45
N MET A 373 7.40 17.43 -1.17
CA MET A 373 6.42 18.15 -1.98
C MET A 373 5.45 18.97 -1.12
N ILE A 374 4.98 18.43 0.00
CA ILE A 374 4.17 19.16 1.00
C ILE A 374 4.96 20.35 1.55
N GLN A 375 6.21 20.10 1.97
CA GLN A 375 7.06 21.15 2.54
C GLN A 375 7.35 22.28 1.54
N ASP A 376 7.66 21.95 0.28
CA ASP A 376 7.91 22.94 -0.78
C ASP A 376 6.67 23.81 -1.11
N ASN A 377 5.49 23.26 -0.91
CA ASN A 377 4.22 23.94 -1.15
C ASN A 377 3.57 24.50 0.13
N ALA A 378 4.29 24.53 1.26
CA ALA A 378 3.74 25.06 2.51
C ALA A 378 3.23 26.50 2.36
N GLY A 379 1.98 26.73 2.81
CA GLY A 379 1.32 28.04 2.69
C GLY A 379 0.74 28.36 1.30
N GLN A 380 0.76 27.39 0.38
CA GLN A 380 0.05 27.50 -0.92
C GLN A 380 -1.34 26.86 -0.82
N ASP A 381 -2.24 27.29 -1.68
CA ASP A 381 -3.61 26.74 -1.76
C ASP A 381 -3.65 25.32 -2.35
N GLU A 382 -2.57 24.84 -2.96
CA GLU A 382 -2.50 23.57 -3.68
C GLU A 382 -1.09 22.98 -3.66
N THR A 383 -0.95 21.71 -3.28
CA THR A 383 0.32 20.97 -3.32
C THR A 383 0.46 20.26 -4.65
N PHE A 384 1.34 20.75 -5.51
CA PHE A 384 1.66 20.10 -6.77
C PHE A 384 3.08 20.44 -7.26
N GLY A 385 3.52 19.68 -8.24
CA GLY A 385 4.72 19.92 -9.01
C GLY A 385 4.55 19.43 -10.45
N TYR A 386 5.64 19.38 -11.19
CA TYR A 386 5.66 18.82 -12.54
C TYR A 386 6.81 17.84 -12.68
N ILE A 387 6.53 16.66 -13.24
CA ILE A 387 7.57 15.78 -13.76
C ILE A 387 7.95 16.27 -15.15
N ILE A 388 9.26 16.43 -15.38
CA ILE A 388 9.83 16.88 -16.65
C ILE A 388 10.64 15.74 -17.25
N ALA A 389 10.50 15.54 -18.56
CA ALA A 389 11.28 14.59 -19.34
C ALA A 389 11.72 15.20 -20.66
N ASP A 390 12.83 14.74 -21.19
CA ASP A 390 13.19 14.99 -22.57
C ASP A 390 12.68 13.89 -23.52
N SER A 391 12.99 13.99 -24.81
CA SER A 391 12.54 13.00 -25.81
C SER A 391 13.16 11.62 -25.62
N LYS A 392 14.36 11.50 -25.04
CA LYS A 392 15.04 10.22 -24.78
C LYS A 392 14.27 9.46 -23.68
N ALA A 393 14.10 10.10 -22.52
CA ALA A 393 13.39 9.53 -21.39
C ALA A 393 11.92 9.22 -21.73
N MET A 394 11.23 10.15 -22.42
CA MET A 394 9.85 9.95 -22.83
C MET A 394 9.65 8.77 -23.78
N ASN A 395 10.59 8.54 -24.70
CA ASN A 395 10.56 7.42 -25.63
C ASN A 395 10.90 6.07 -24.95
N LYS A 396 11.78 6.09 -23.95
CA LYS A 396 12.25 4.88 -23.24
C LYS A 396 11.32 4.48 -22.10
N TYR A 397 10.87 5.43 -21.28
CA TYR A 397 10.16 5.16 -20.03
C TYR A 397 8.72 5.68 -20.02
N GLY A 398 8.45 6.79 -20.73
CA GLY A 398 7.16 7.49 -20.64
C GLY A 398 6.96 8.23 -19.32
N ILE A 399 5.75 8.78 -19.11
CA ILE A 399 5.32 9.42 -17.86
C ILE A 399 3.92 8.90 -17.50
N GLY A 400 3.81 8.10 -16.46
CA GLY A 400 2.53 7.60 -15.95
C GLY A 400 1.71 6.87 -17.02
N TYR A 401 0.55 7.42 -17.36
CA TYR A 401 -0.31 6.90 -18.43
C TYR A 401 0.26 7.05 -19.83
N ALA A 402 1.04 8.07 -20.06
CA ALA A 402 1.71 8.28 -21.35
C ALA A 402 2.91 7.33 -21.47
N LYS A 403 2.59 6.08 -21.83
CA LYS A 403 3.56 4.98 -21.97
C LYS A 403 4.62 5.27 -23.06
N PRO A 404 5.79 4.61 -23.01
CA PRO A 404 6.85 4.78 -24.02
C PRO A 404 6.39 4.34 -25.41
N ARG A 405 7.16 4.70 -26.45
CA ARG A 405 6.92 4.19 -27.80
C ARG A 405 7.00 2.66 -27.85
N PRO A 406 6.19 1.99 -28.70
CA PRO A 406 5.39 2.53 -29.81
C PRO A 406 3.99 3.02 -29.43
N ILE A 407 3.62 3.10 -28.14
CA ILE A 407 2.27 3.50 -27.72
C ILE A 407 2.02 4.98 -28.06
N PRO A 408 0.92 5.33 -28.81
CA PRO A 408 0.65 6.69 -29.22
C PRO A 408 0.36 7.63 -28.03
N GLN A 409 1.05 8.77 -27.97
CA GLN A 409 0.90 9.78 -26.91
C GLN A 409 -0.10 10.89 -27.26
N SER A 410 -0.65 10.87 -28.48
CA SER A 410 -1.53 11.92 -29.00
C SER A 410 -2.80 12.12 -28.15
N TYR A 411 -3.35 11.04 -27.63
CA TYR A 411 -4.53 11.08 -26.77
C TYR A 411 -4.25 11.87 -25.47
N PHE A 412 -3.14 11.59 -24.81
CA PHE A 412 -2.76 12.24 -23.55
C PHE A 412 -2.43 13.75 -23.74
N LYS A 413 -1.93 14.12 -24.91
CA LYS A 413 -1.73 15.54 -25.27
C LYS A 413 -3.07 16.26 -25.47
N LYS A 414 -4.06 15.60 -26.11
CA LYS A 414 -5.40 16.18 -26.35
C LYS A 414 -6.19 16.38 -25.05
N THR A 415 -5.98 15.55 -24.05
CA THR A 415 -6.65 15.64 -22.75
C THR A 415 -6.00 16.61 -21.78
N GLY A 416 -4.87 17.23 -22.16
CA GLY A 416 -4.12 18.12 -21.27
C GLY A 416 -3.26 17.42 -20.21
N PHE A 417 -3.28 16.08 -20.17
CA PHE A 417 -2.44 15.31 -19.24
C PHE A 417 -0.95 15.46 -19.54
N LEU A 418 -0.56 15.44 -20.81
CA LEU A 418 0.83 15.52 -21.24
C LEU A 418 1.08 16.79 -22.04
N HIS A 419 1.86 17.69 -21.48
CA HIS A 419 2.36 18.87 -22.18
C HIS A 419 3.58 18.53 -23.00
N LYS A 420 3.72 19.15 -24.17
CA LYS A 420 4.88 18.99 -25.07
C LYS A 420 5.30 20.33 -25.63
N ALA A 421 6.61 20.58 -25.70
CA ALA A 421 7.18 21.77 -26.33
C ALA A 421 8.55 21.43 -26.95
N ASP A 422 8.96 22.23 -27.95
CA ASP A 422 10.26 22.00 -28.60
C ASP A 422 11.42 22.62 -27.81
N THR A 423 11.14 23.64 -27.00
CA THR A 423 12.12 24.28 -26.10
C THR A 423 11.68 24.26 -24.64
N VAL A 424 12.63 24.43 -23.73
CA VAL A 424 12.42 24.48 -22.28
C VAL A 424 11.54 25.69 -21.91
N GLU A 425 11.82 26.85 -22.53
CA GLU A 425 11.08 28.09 -22.29
C GLU A 425 9.62 27.99 -22.74
N GLU A 426 9.36 27.31 -23.86
CA GLU A 426 8.01 27.05 -24.32
C GLU A 426 7.28 26.09 -23.39
N LEU A 427 7.96 25.04 -22.91
CA LEU A 427 7.38 24.10 -21.94
C LEU A 427 7.01 24.82 -20.65
N ALA A 428 7.93 25.60 -20.08
CA ALA A 428 7.71 26.38 -18.86
C ALA A 428 6.47 27.29 -18.98
N ARG A 429 6.32 28.02 -20.07
CA ARG A 429 5.13 28.84 -20.33
C ARG A 429 3.84 28.02 -20.41
N LYS A 430 3.88 26.83 -21.04
CA LYS A 430 2.69 25.96 -21.17
C LYS A 430 2.20 25.42 -19.83
N ILE A 431 3.11 25.19 -18.89
CA ILE A 431 2.77 24.62 -17.57
C ILE A 431 2.71 25.68 -16.45
N GLY A 432 2.96 26.96 -16.78
CA GLY A 432 2.89 28.05 -15.80
C GLY A 432 4.04 28.06 -14.77
N VAL A 433 5.23 27.57 -15.16
CA VAL A 433 6.44 27.50 -14.32
C VAL A 433 7.40 28.60 -14.73
N ASP A 434 8.23 29.11 -13.80
CA ASP A 434 9.27 30.09 -14.14
C ASP A 434 10.29 29.52 -15.14
N ALA A 435 10.38 30.15 -16.31
CA ALA A 435 11.21 29.68 -17.39
C ALA A 435 12.73 29.85 -17.10
N ALA A 436 13.10 30.91 -16.37
CA ALA A 436 14.50 31.15 -16.00
C ALA A 436 14.96 30.13 -14.96
N GLY A 437 14.11 29.85 -13.96
CA GLY A 437 14.34 28.83 -12.95
C GLY A 437 14.46 27.44 -13.56
N LEU A 438 13.54 27.03 -14.45
CA LEU A 438 13.59 25.74 -15.11
C LEU A 438 14.85 25.56 -15.98
N LYS A 439 15.24 26.61 -16.72
CA LYS A 439 16.47 26.58 -17.53
C LYS A 439 17.72 26.44 -16.68
N LYS A 440 17.80 27.17 -15.57
CA LYS A 440 18.90 27.08 -14.60
C LYS A 440 18.95 25.67 -14.00
N THR A 441 17.83 25.15 -13.54
CA THR A 441 17.71 23.79 -12.96
C THR A 441 18.21 22.72 -13.94
N LEU A 442 17.77 22.77 -15.20
CA LEU A 442 18.24 21.81 -16.20
C LEU A 442 19.73 21.94 -16.51
N SER A 443 20.27 23.17 -16.54
CA SER A 443 21.70 23.38 -16.76
C SER A 443 22.54 22.78 -15.62
N GLU A 444 22.16 23.02 -14.37
CA GLU A 444 22.84 22.51 -13.18
C GLU A 444 22.74 20.98 -13.10
N PHE A 445 21.53 20.43 -13.27
CA PHE A 445 21.30 19.00 -13.25
C PHE A 445 22.07 18.27 -14.35
N ASN A 446 22.02 18.76 -15.59
CA ASN A 446 22.68 18.13 -16.73
C ASN A 446 24.19 18.09 -16.57
N ALA A 447 24.79 19.13 -15.98
CA ALA A 447 26.24 19.17 -15.74
C ALA A 447 26.71 18.09 -14.75
N GLY A 448 25.91 17.78 -13.74
CA GLY A 448 26.15 16.67 -12.81
C GLY A 448 25.80 15.31 -13.42
N ALA A 449 24.62 15.19 -14.00
CA ALA A 449 24.11 13.94 -14.57
C ALA A 449 25.02 13.37 -15.67
N ALA A 450 25.66 14.22 -16.47
CA ALA A 450 26.67 13.81 -17.46
C ALA A 450 27.88 13.11 -16.83
N LYS A 451 28.15 13.35 -15.56
CA LYS A 451 29.22 12.70 -14.79
C LYS A 451 28.71 11.54 -13.93
N GLY A 452 27.40 11.32 -13.91
CA GLY A 452 26.75 10.35 -13.01
C GLY A 452 26.59 10.85 -11.57
N GLU A 453 26.56 12.16 -11.34
CA GLU A 453 26.50 12.81 -10.03
C GLU A 453 25.29 13.74 -9.92
N ASP A 454 24.73 13.88 -8.71
CA ASP A 454 23.74 14.89 -8.36
C ASP A 454 24.17 15.63 -7.08
N PRO A 455 24.96 16.72 -7.20
CA PRO A 455 25.48 17.44 -6.03
C PRO A 455 24.37 18.08 -5.17
N LYS A 456 23.17 18.31 -5.73
CA LYS A 456 22.10 19.00 -5.00
C LYS A 456 21.34 18.08 -4.05
N PHE A 457 21.06 16.84 -4.46
CA PHE A 457 20.22 15.92 -3.69
C PHE A 457 20.82 14.52 -3.53
N ASN A 458 22.05 14.26 -3.94
CA ASN A 458 22.70 12.94 -3.89
C ASN A 458 21.89 11.82 -4.55
N ARG A 459 21.13 12.13 -5.62
CA ARG A 459 20.37 11.14 -6.36
C ARG A 459 21.28 10.09 -6.97
N GLY A 460 20.95 8.82 -6.84
CA GLY A 460 21.74 7.72 -7.37
C GLY A 460 22.96 7.37 -6.52
N SER A 461 22.98 7.71 -5.21
CA SER A 461 24.09 7.47 -4.30
C SER A 461 24.05 6.14 -3.55
N ASN A 462 22.90 5.50 -3.45
CA ASN A 462 22.72 4.28 -2.65
C ASN A 462 21.93 3.18 -3.38
N TRP A 463 21.87 2.00 -2.78
CA TRP A 463 21.23 0.82 -3.36
C TRP A 463 19.73 0.98 -3.62
N PHE A 464 19.00 1.66 -2.75
CA PHE A 464 17.58 1.92 -2.98
C PHE A 464 17.35 2.81 -4.21
N HIS A 465 18.16 3.87 -4.36
CA HIS A 465 18.10 4.71 -5.54
C HIS A 465 18.34 3.90 -6.81
N HIS A 466 19.42 3.10 -6.83
CA HIS A 466 19.75 2.25 -7.99
C HIS A 466 18.64 1.26 -8.31
N PHE A 467 18.06 0.62 -7.28
CA PHE A 467 16.95 -0.33 -7.47
C PHE A 467 15.71 0.32 -8.09
N LYS A 468 15.43 1.60 -7.80
CA LYS A 468 14.37 2.38 -8.46
C LYS A 468 14.74 2.84 -9.88
N GLY A 469 16.00 2.88 -10.21
CA GLY A 469 16.54 3.31 -11.50
C GLY A 469 16.45 2.26 -12.60
N ASP A 470 17.19 2.49 -13.66
CA ASP A 470 17.45 1.54 -14.74
C ASP A 470 18.86 0.97 -14.57
N MET A 471 18.97 -0.23 -14.00
CA MET A 471 20.25 -0.85 -13.64
C MET A 471 21.20 -1.07 -14.83
N GLU A 472 20.68 -1.06 -16.07
CA GLU A 472 21.51 -1.18 -17.29
C GLU A 472 22.01 0.19 -17.79
N HIS A 473 21.49 1.30 -17.23
CA HIS A 473 21.91 2.65 -17.62
C HIS A 473 23.22 3.05 -16.93
N GLN A 474 24.16 3.63 -17.74
CA GLN A 474 25.47 4.08 -17.29
C GLN A 474 25.66 5.58 -17.58
N PRO A 475 26.44 6.32 -16.79
CA PRO A 475 27.27 5.87 -15.65
C PRO A 475 26.52 5.66 -14.33
N ASN A 476 25.27 6.11 -14.22
CA ASN A 476 24.48 6.01 -13.00
C ASN A 476 23.03 5.59 -13.34
N PRO A 477 22.46 4.55 -12.72
CA PRO A 477 21.12 4.04 -13.00
C PRO A 477 19.99 5.08 -12.91
N ASN A 478 20.23 6.21 -12.26
CA ASN A 478 19.22 7.22 -11.96
C ASN A 478 19.40 8.54 -12.72
N LEU A 479 20.56 8.75 -13.36
CA LEU A 479 20.96 10.06 -13.88
C LEU A 479 21.21 10.03 -15.37
N GLU A 480 20.51 10.87 -16.13
CA GLU A 480 20.76 11.16 -17.54
C GLU A 480 20.43 12.63 -17.82
N PRO A 481 21.28 13.39 -18.55
CA PRO A 481 20.96 14.76 -18.94
C PRO A 481 19.66 14.87 -19.74
N LEU A 482 18.85 15.87 -19.44
CA LEU A 482 17.68 16.26 -20.22
C LEU A 482 18.11 17.33 -21.23
N ASP A 483 18.69 16.90 -22.35
CA ASP A 483 19.31 17.80 -23.33
C ASP A 483 18.75 17.68 -24.76
N LYS A 484 17.79 16.76 -24.98
CA LYS A 484 17.25 16.47 -26.30
C LYS A 484 15.75 16.74 -26.40
N GLY A 485 15.39 17.90 -26.93
CA GLY A 485 13.99 18.21 -27.23
C GLY A 485 13.33 17.21 -28.21
N PRO A 486 12.02 17.20 -28.32
CA PRO A 486 11.08 17.98 -27.53
C PRO A 486 11.05 17.55 -26.06
N TYR A 487 10.64 18.51 -25.21
CA TYR A 487 10.47 18.32 -23.78
C TYR A 487 9.01 18.05 -23.45
N TYR A 488 8.80 17.32 -22.33
CA TYR A 488 7.47 16.90 -21.88
C TYR A 488 7.28 17.22 -20.40
N ALA A 489 6.04 17.46 -20.00
CA ALA A 489 5.67 17.63 -18.60
C ALA A 489 4.31 17.01 -18.31
N ALA A 490 4.14 16.50 -17.09
CA ALA A 490 2.87 16.13 -16.49
C ALA A 490 2.78 16.69 -15.07
N LYS A 491 1.59 17.18 -14.67
CA LYS A 491 1.35 17.64 -13.29
C LYS A 491 1.38 16.45 -12.35
N ILE A 492 2.08 16.58 -11.24
CA ILE A 492 2.03 15.65 -10.11
C ILE A 492 1.29 16.31 -8.95
N GLU A 493 0.45 15.54 -8.30
CA GLU A 493 -0.44 15.95 -7.24
C GLU A 493 -0.26 15.05 -6.02
N MET A 494 -0.82 15.46 -4.88
CA MET A 494 -0.72 14.65 -3.67
C MET A 494 -1.68 13.47 -3.68
N GLY A 495 -1.18 12.37 -3.19
CA GLY A 495 -1.93 11.16 -2.89
C GLY A 495 -1.28 10.38 -1.76
N ASP A 496 -1.89 9.26 -1.42
CA ASP A 496 -1.41 8.31 -0.41
C ASP A 496 -1.65 6.86 -0.84
N LEU A 497 -1.08 5.92 -0.10
CA LEU A 497 -1.37 4.49 -0.22
C LEU A 497 -2.09 3.94 1.02
N GLY A 498 -2.43 4.80 1.99
CA GLY A 498 -3.15 4.50 3.21
C GLY A 498 -2.88 5.52 4.32
N ALA A 499 -3.78 5.59 5.30
CA ALA A 499 -3.56 6.34 6.52
C ALA A 499 -2.57 5.59 7.44
N TYR A 500 -1.72 6.34 8.14
CA TYR A 500 -0.89 5.86 9.24
C TYR A 500 -1.51 6.11 10.60
N SER A 501 -2.23 7.22 10.76
CA SER A 501 -3.16 7.39 11.85
C SER A 501 -4.34 6.45 11.66
N GLY A 502 -4.80 5.83 12.72
CA GLY A 502 -5.85 4.82 12.70
C GLY A 502 -6.37 4.55 14.11
N LEU A 503 -7.21 3.53 14.28
CA LEU A 503 -7.71 3.20 15.60
C LEU A 503 -6.56 2.91 16.57
N ALA A 504 -6.63 3.49 17.75
CA ALA A 504 -5.73 3.16 18.85
C ALA A 504 -5.91 1.70 19.24
N VAL A 505 -4.82 0.96 19.34
CA VAL A 505 -4.83 -0.47 19.69
C VAL A 505 -3.71 -0.79 20.67
N ASP A 506 -3.92 -1.78 21.51
CA ASP A 506 -2.86 -2.36 22.33
C ASP A 506 -2.00 -3.37 21.54
N ARG A 507 -0.98 -3.92 22.18
CA ARG A 507 -0.08 -4.93 21.58
C ARG A 507 -0.79 -6.21 21.10
N HIS A 508 -2.02 -6.47 21.59
CA HIS A 508 -2.87 -7.58 21.16
C HIS A 508 -3.89 -7.19 20.10
N SER A 509 -3.73 -5.99 19.50
CA SER A 509 -4.65 -5.42 18.51
C SER A 509 -6.07 -5.20 19.01
N GLN A 510 -6.31 -5.12 20.33
CA GLN A 510 -7.59 -4.72 20.90
C GLN A 510 -7.76 -3.22 20.77
N VAL A 511 -8.91 -2.77 20.27
CA VAL A 511 -9.21 -1.33 20.14
C VAL A 511 -9.32 -0.72 21.53
N LEU A 512 -8.69 0.45 21.71
CA LEU A 512 -8.70 1.20 22.96
C LEU A 512 -9.82 2.24 22.96
N ASP A 513 -10.43 2.43 24.13
CA ASP A 513 -11.39 3.49 24.41
C ASP A 513 -10.69 4.82 24.78
N ASP A 514 -11.47 5.87 25.04
CA ASP A 514 -10.97 7.21 25.38
C ASP A 514 -10.14 7.24 26.68
N ASP A 515 -10.25 6.24 27.54
CA ASP A 515 -9.44 6.05 28.74
C ASP A 515 -8.22 5.13 28.50
N ASN A 516 -7.94 4.79 27.25
CA ASN A 516 -6.90 3.84 26.80
C ASN A 516 -7.09 2.43 27.40
N GLN A 517 -8.35 2.03 27.67
CA GLN A 517 -8.66 0.67 28.07
C GLN A 517 -9.15 -0.14 26.87
N PRO A 518 -8.75 -1.41 26.76
CA PRO A 518 -9.21 -2.26 25.66
C PRO A 518 -10.73 -2.47 25.68
N ILE A 519 -11.41 -2.24 24.56
CA ILE A 519 -12.82 -2.58 24.36
C ILE A 519 -12.94 -4.10 24.18
N PRO A 520 -13.60 -4.82 25.10
CA PRO A 520 -13.62 -6.29 25.07
C PRO A 520 -14.30 -6.85 23.83
N GLY A 521 -13.58 -7.73 23.11
CA GLY A 521 -14.06 -8.37 21.88
C GLY A 521 -14.03 -7.46 20.64
N LEU A 522 -13.37 -6.30 20.70
CA LEU A 522 -13.15 -5.44 19.54
C LEU A 522 -11.66 -5.39 19.18
N PHE A 523 -11.34 -5.78 17.95
CA PHE A 523 -9.97 -5.81 17.43
C PHE A 523 -9.85 -4.97 16.17
N ALA A 524 -8.65 -4.44 15.89
CA ALA A 524 -8.36 -3.78 14.62
C ALA A 524 -6.95 -4.11 14.12
N ALA A 525 -6.80 -4.28 12.81
CA ALA A 525 -5.49 -4.53 12.17
C ALA A 525 -5.42 -3.99 10.74
N GLY A 526 -4.20 -3.88 10.23
CA GLY A 526 -3.89 -3.25 8.94
C GLY A 526 -4.13 -1.75 9.00
N SER A 527 -4.47 -1.10 7.88
CA SER A 527 -4.71 0.35 7.84
C SER A 527 -5.95 0.83 8.63
N ALA A 528 -6.68 -0.09 9.29
CA ALA A 528 -7.73 0.27 10.22
C ALA A 528 -7.17 0.71 11.58
N ALA A 529 -6.01 0.18 11.96
CA ALA A 529 -5.27 0.52 13.17
C ALA A 529 -4.12 1.50 12.88
N VAL A 530 -3.61 2.15 13.92
CA VAL A 530 -2.45 3.04 13.81
C VAL A 530 -1.20 2.29 13.36
N SER A 531 -0.36 2.94 12.56
CA SER A 531 0.91 2.36 12.10
C SER A 531 1.91 2.20 13.24
N ILE A 532 2.55 1.04 13.31
CA ILE A 532 3.61 0.76 14.29
C ILE A 532 4.93 1.48 13.97
N PHE A 533 5.05 2.06 12.78
CA PHE A 533 6.28 2.74 12.33
C PHE A 533 6.27 4.25 12.63
N GLY A 534 5.33 4.74 13.43
CA GLY A 534 5.26 6.13 13.88
C GLY A 534 5.16 7.18 12.76
N GLY A 535 4.71 6.79 11.58
CA GLY A 535 4.64 7.66 10.40
C GLY A 535 5.81 7.51 9.43
N GLY A 536 6.79 6.62 9.69
CA GLY A 536 7.87 6.28 8.77
C GLY A 536 7.49 5.18 7.79
N TYR A 537 8.18 5.09 6.66
CA TYR A 537 8.01 4.03 5.66
C TYR A 537 9.29 3.20 5.51
N PRO A 538 9.42 2.05 6.21
CA PRO A 538 10.68 1.30 6.26
C PRO A 538 11.07 0.62 4.95
N GLY A 539 10.12 0.15 4.15
CA GLY A 539 10.45 -0.62 2.96
C GLY A 539 9.24 -1.15 2.21
N TYR A 540 9.48 -1.94 1.18
CA TYR A 540 8.43 -2.53 0.36
C TYR A 540 7.46 -3.37 1.20
N GLY A 541 6.20 -2.94 1.29
CA GLY A 541 5.17 -3.68 2.00
C GLY A 541 5.02 -3.36 3.48
N ALA A 542 5.44 -2.17 3.93
CA ALA A 542 5.28 -1.69 5.30
C ALA A 542 3.83 -1.75 5.82
N ASN A 543 2.83 -1.67 4.93
CA ASN A 543 1.43 -1.81 5.33
C ASN A 543 0.96 -3.27 5.38
N ILE A 544 1.50 -4.15 4.49
CA ILE A 544 1.06 -5.55 4.41
C ILE A 544 1.76 -6.41 5.46
N GLY A 545 3.04 -6.17 5.76
CA GLY A 545 3.76 -6.91 6.79
C GLY A 545 3.05 -6.92 8.13
N PRO A 546 2.86 -5.76 8.77
CA PRO A 546 2.10 -5.68 10.02
C PRO A 546 0.66 -6.19 9.88
N ALA A 547 -0.01 -5.96 8.74
CA ALA A 547 -1.36 -6.47 8.51
C ALA A 547 -1.46 -8.00 8.58
N LEU A 548 -0.48 -8.71 8.01
CA LEU A 548 -0.41 -10.18 8.08
C LEU A 548 -0.13 -10.65 9.51
N VAL A 549 0.84 -10.04 10.18
CA VAL A 549 1.29 -10.45 11.52
C VAL A 549 0.21 -10.18 12.57
N PHE A 550 -0.30 -8.96 12.66
CA PHE A 550 -1.35 -8.64 13.64
C PHE A 550 -2.68 -9.33 13.31
N GLY A 551 -3.01 -9.56 12.03
CA GLY A 551 -4.12 -10.43 11.67
C GLY A 551 -3.93 -11.85 12.21
N TYR A 552 -2.74 -12.42 12.05
CA TYR A 552 -2.39 -13.73 12.59
C TYR A 552 -2.55 -13.77 14.13
N THR A 553 -2.01 -12.79 14.86
CA THR A 553 -2.10 -12.76 16.33
C THR A 553 -3.54 -12.64 16.80
N ILE A 554 -4.38 -11.81 16.18
CA ILE A 554 -5.82 -11.73 16.50
C ILE A 554 -6.47 -13.12 16.33
N GLY A 555 -6.23 -13.78 15.19
CA GLY A 555 -6.85 -15.09 14.91
C GLY A 555 -6.42 -16.17 15.87
N ARG A 556 -5.20 -16.11 16.43
CA ARG A 556 -4.66 -17.02 17.44
C ARG A 556 -5.21 -16.72 18.82
N ASP A 557 -5.24 -15.45 19.21
CA ASP A 557 -5.36 -15.06 20.61
C ASP A 557 -6.79 -14.64 21.03
N ALA A 558 -7.71 -14.44 20.08
CA ALA A 558 -9.06 -13.93 20.36
C ALA A 558 -9.80 -14.72 21.45
N GLU A 559 -9.70 -16.06 21.47
CA GLU A 559 -10.37 -16.88 22.49
C GLU A 559 -9.76 -16.68 23.88
N ILE A 560 -8.43 -16.63 23.97
CA ILE A 560 -7.71 -16.42 25.24
C ILE A 560 -8.06 -15.04 25.80
N LEU A 561 -8.04 -13.99 24.97
CA LEU A 561 -8.30 -12.61 25.37
C LEU A 561 -9.74 -12.40 25.87
N VAL A 562 -10.71 -13.10 25.29
CA VAL A 562 -12.10 -13.04 25.72
C VAL A 562 -12.32 -13.84 27.02
N SER A 563 -11.65 -15.01 27.18
CA SER A 563 -11.80 -15.86 28.38
C SER A 563 -11.18 -15.23 29.62
N LEU A 564 -10.00 -14.65 29.55
CA LEU A 564 -9.32 -14.00 30.67
C LEU A 564 -10.16 -12.87 31.33
N ARG A 565 -11.06 -12.25 30.57
CA ARG A 565 -11.93 -11.17 31.07
C ARG A 565 -13.23 -11.67 31.68
N SER A 566 -13.73 -12.83 31.25
CA SER A 566 -14.88 -13.46 31.89
C SER A 566 -14.56 -13.91 33.32
N GLU A 567 -13.28 -14.23 33.59
CA GLU A 567 -12.82 -14.60 34.94
C GLU A 567 -12.58 -13.39 35.84
N SER A 568 -12.17 -12.24 35.29
CA SER A 568 -11.93 -11.01 36.08
C SER A 568 -13.22 -10.30 36.53
N VAL A 569 -14.38 -10.69 36.01
CA VAL A 569 -15.71 -10.13 36.39
C VAL A 569 -16.38 -10.95 37.51
N THR A 570 -15.79 -12.07 37.93
CA THR A 570 -16.29 -12.81 39.08
C THR A 570 -15.64 -12.22 40.35
N PRO A 571 -16.38 -11.50 41.26
CA PRO A 571 -15.81 -11.07 42.52
C PRO A 571 -15.45 -12.30 43.32
N THR A 572 -14.18 -12.49 43.63
CA THR A 572 -13.78 -13.46 44.65
C THR A 572 -14.31 -12.94 45.97
N VAL A 573 -15.41 -13.52 46.41
CA VAL A 573 -15.86 -13.42 47.81
C VAL A 573 -14.81 -14.19 48.63
N LEU A 574 -13.81 -13.46 49.13
CA LEU A 574 -13.01 -13.93 50.25
C LEU A 574 -13.89 -13.80 51.47
N GLU A 575 -14.63 -14.89 51.80
CA GLU A 575 -15.12 -15.09 53.15
C GLU A 575 -13.94 -15.38 54.07
N GLU A 576 -13.85 -14.57 55.10
CA GLU A 576 -13.05 -14.79 56.28
C GLU A 576 -13.29 -16.18 56.87
N ILE A 577 -12.24 -16.97 57.10
CA ILE A 577 -12.05 -17.79 58.31
C ILE A 577 -10.57 -17.75 58.69
#